data_bd350b21c6eafc50a3034141fdfbc8fa
#
_entry.id   bd350b21c6eafc50a3034141fdfbc8fa
#
_cell.length_a   1.000
_cell.length_b   1.000
_cell.length_c   1.000
_cell.angle_alpha   90.00
_cell.angle_beta   90.00
_cell.angle_gamma   90.00
#
_symmetry.space_group_name_H-M   'P 1'
#
loop_
_entity.id
_entity.type
_entity.pdbx_description
1 polymer ?
#
loop_
_entity_poly.entity_id
_entity_poly.type
_entity_poly.pdbx_seq_one_letter_code
_entity_poly.pdbx_strand_id
1 'polypeptide(L)'
;MSRRWSFAAFALAVACALAATWPAASSPTDTILCNYVHPDCLSNHWLMVWVAERVRDGASILHNDSYYWPVGDAPWLAGNGSEGFAYLPFHLLLGWPLGSTAYLVALLALNGVAFFAVARASGASPAASLAAAPTGALLLYAIHELGAGRFSQVSVFWMVFFFAAWLRFLAAPTVLGALGSAVLLALTCVFYWYYGLFAVMAGAVLLLGHGSRASRPPIRALVIFSISFLVLVGPLLYLFVSYWSSIPGTGEDAFPHPESVGDSTWPGVPFLVSGGRHAGRALPFTTVILAFVALFDRERRRIVLAWWGVALVFASLMAGALIPNGPYEWVYGLAGPLRRFWWPYRHVVVMNLALVTLAALGAQYLVGKVRTRWQGALYGVLALTVPAQLVAQQAPWHAQFSKTDLSDPFYRELRDLPGTLLVEPPLAPGVASAQTPLIYQLLHGKTLVTGHAMWVERVRPDAWDDFVAANSFLTALQHLERGELGESVTFEAADLRALVAAGARTYVVNQEYFPVAMRSLVTSYDRLFTALFGQPVASSRRVKAWDAKAWAGEPTAEAPLTGPVTVAIPAFVWPARLHFGGPTLSLQAPRPPSIVFSVPPPPKPDPRKKD
;
A
#
# COMPACT_ATOMS: atom_id res chain seq x y z
N MET A 1 -31.35 -15.51 5.83
CA MET A 1 -30.14 -15.93 6.60
C MET A 1 -30.49 -15.89 8.08
N SER A 2 -30.19 -16.93 8.89
CA SER A 2 -30.39 -16.79 10.33
C SER A 2 -29.37 -15.79 10.89
N ARG A 3 -29.84 -14.74 11.56
CA ARG A 3 -29.03 -13.65 12.13
C ARG A 3 -27.88 -14.17 13.02
N ARG A 4 -28.10 -15.33 13.65
CA ARG A 4 -27.10 -15.99 14.54
C ARG A 4 -25.80 -16.34 13.84
N TRP A 5 -25.82 -16.89 12.62
CA TRP A 5 -24.63 -17.27 11.90
C TRP A 5 -23.83 -16.07 11.37
N SER A 6 -24.53 -15.02 10.94
CA SER A 6 -23.86 -13.78 10.53
C SER A 6 -23.17 -13.10 11.71
N PHE A 7 -23.81 -13.10 12.88
CA PHE A 7 -23.21 -12.59 14.11
C PHE A 7 -22.00 -13.43 14.53
N ALA A 8 -22.12 -14.77 14.50
CA ALA A 8 -21.00 -15.67 14.82
C ALA A 8 -19.80 -15.45 13.86
N ALA A 9 -20.05 -15.29 12.56
CA ALA A 9 -19.00 -15.00 11.57
C ALA A 9 -18.33 -13.64 11.85
N PHE A 10 -19.11 -12.61 12.18
CA PHE A 10 -18.58 -11.30 12.54
C PHE A 10 -17.73 -11.36 13.82
N ALA A 11 -18.26 -11.95 14.89
CA ALA A 11 -17.53 -12.08 16.16
C ALA A 11 -16.21 -12.85 16.00
N LEU A 12 -16.24 -13.95 15.25
CA LEU A 12 -15.04 -14.75 14.96
C LEU A 12 -14.03 -13.98 14.12
N ALA A 13 -14.50 -13.24 13.10
CA ALA A 13 -13.63 -12.43 12.26
C ALA A 13 -12.97 -11.28 13.05
N VAL A 14 -13.71 -10.61 13.94
CA VAL A 14 -13.16 -9.58 14.84
C VAL A 14 -12.12 -10.18 15.78
N ALA A 15 -12.40 -11.33 16.40
CA ALA A 15 -11.45 -12.00 17.29
C ALA A 15 -10.15 -12.36 16.55
N CYS A 16 -10.26 -12.88 15.33
CA CYS A 16 -9.10 -13.17 14.48
C CYS A 16 -8.32 -11.91 14.09
N ALA A 17 -9.01 -10.82 13.73
CA ALA A 17 -8.37 -9.55 13.37
C ALA A 17 -7.61 -8.95 14.55
N LEU A 18 -8.21 -8.95 15.75
CA LEU A 18 -7.54 -8.52 16.97
C LEU A 18 -6.33 -9.40 17.30
N ALA A 19 -6.45 -10.70 17.17
CA ALA A 19 -5.34 -11.62 17.37
C ALA A 19 -4.20 -11.36 16.37
N ALA A 20 -4.51 -11.11 15.09
CA ALA A 20 -3.51 -10.83 14.06
C ALA A 20 -2.75 -9.52 14.29
N THR A 21 -3.38 -8.52 14.88
CA THR A 21 -2.80 -7.20 15.13
C THR A 21 -2.18 -7.03 16.52
N TRP A 22 -2.30 -8.05 17.36
CA TRP A 22 -1.69 -8.09 18.69
C TRP A 22 -0.16 -8.33 18.60
N PRO A 23 0.71 -7.67 19.41
CA PRO A 23 0.36 -6.73 20.49
C PRO A 23 0.27 -5.25 20.05
N ALA A 24 0.49 -4.91 18.79
CA ALA A 24 0.47 -3.52 18.33
C ALA A 24 -0.87 -2.82 18.63
N ALA A 25 -1.99 -3.54 18.45
CA ALA A 25 -3.32 -3.02 18.79
C ALA A 25 -3.56 -2.80 20.31
N SER A 26 -2.65 -3.23 21.19
CA SER A 26 -2.76 -2.97 22.64
C SER A 26 -2.31 -1.59 23.09
N SER A 27 -1.63 -0.83 22.20
CA SER A 27 -1.19 0.54 22.47
C SER A 27 -1.63 1.48 21.34
N PRO A 28 -2.93 1.57 21.03
CA PRO A 28 -3.44 2.18 19.81
C PRO A 28 -3.39 3.72 19.82
N THR A 29 -3.05 4.33 20.96
CA THR A 29 -2.89 5.79 21.11
C THR A 29 -1.49 6.28 20.83
N ASP A 30 -0.49 5.38 20.95
CA ASP A 30 0.93 5.74 20.87
C ASP A 30 1.65 5.01 19.73
N THR A 31 0.92 4.13 19.03
CA THR A 31 1.48 3.32 17.96
C THR A 31 0.56 3.27 16.75
N ILE A 32 1.14 3.06 15.58
CA ILE A 32 0.41 2.74 14.36
C ILE A 32 0.72 1.31 13.91
N LEU A 33 -0.29 0.66 13.31
CA LEU A 33 -0.16 -0.70 12.76
C LEU A 33 0.62 -0.65 11.45
N CYS A 34 1.94 -0.89 11.51
CA CYS A 34 2.81 -0.63 10.40
C CYS A 34 4.16 -1.32 10.59
N ASN A 35 4.72 -1.84 9.53
CA ASN A 35 6.14 -2.13 9.49
C ASN A 35 6.87 -0.88 8.98
N TYR A 36 7.37 -0.06 9.89
CA TYR A 36 8.01 1.22 9.58
C TYR A 36 9.25 1.11 8.66
N VAL A 37 9.81 -0.08 8.51
CA VAL A 37 10.91 -0.32 7.58
C VAL A 37 10.40 -0.32 6.12
N HIS A 38 9.09 -0.53 5.92
CA HIS A 38 8.52 -0.52 4.58
C HIS A 38 8.23 0.93 4.12
N PRO A 39 8.72 1.36 2.94
CA PRO A 39 8.61 2.74 2.49
C PRO A 39 7.17 3.25 2.32
N ASP A 40 6.22 2.37 1.97
CA ASP A 40 4.83 2.76 1.77
C ASP A 40 4.08 3.01 3.09
N CYS A 41 4.59 2.50 4.21
CA CYS A 41 3.81 2.39 5.42
C CYS A 41 3.40 3.74 6.01
N LEU A 42 4.37 4.57 6.34
CA LEU A 42 4.12 5.86 6.99
C LEU A 42 3.42 6.84 6.06
N SER A 43 3.76 6.80 4.77
CA SER A 43 3.16 7.66 3.74
C SER A 43 1.68 7.36 3.55
N ASN A 44 1.29 6.09 3.49
CA ASN A 44 -0.11 5.71 3.30
C ASN A 44 -0.96 5.96 4.55
N HIS A 45 -0.37 5.84 5.76
CA HIS A 45 -1.03 6.31 6.99
C HIS A 45 -1.31 7.81 6.92
N TRP A 46 -0.31 8.61 6.55
CA TRP A 46 -0.49 10.05 6.37
C TRP A 46 -1.58 10.35 5.34
N LEU A 47 -1.52 9.72 4.15
CA LEU A 47 -2.48 9.94 3.08
C LEU A 47 -3.92 9.63 3.51
N MET A 48 -4.11 8.53 4.22
CA MET A 48 -5.42 8.12 4.75
C MET A 48 -5.98 9.18 5.71
N VAL A 49 -5.17 9.68 6.62
CA VAL A 49 -5.56 10.71 7.59
C VAL A 49 -5.80 12.04 6.88
N TRP A 50 -4.88 12.44 6.00
CA TRP A 50 -4.97 13.68 5.23
C TRP A 50 -6.28 13.75 4.41
N VAL A 51 -6.63 12.68 3.68
CA VAL A 51 -7.90 12.63 2.93
C VAL A 51 -9.10 12.76 3.85
N ALA A 52 -9.08 12.05 4.99
CA ALA A 52 -10.18 12.13 5.96
C ALA A 52 -10.36 13.55 6.53
N GLU A 53 -9.27 14.24 6.86
CA GLU A 53 -9.29 15.62 7.34
C GLU A 53 -9.78 16.58 6.27
N ARG A 54 -9.29 16.48 5.03
CA ARG A 54 -9.76 17.31 3.91
C ARG A 54 -11.25 17.13 3.64
N VAL A 55 -11.75 15.90 3.67
CA VAL A 55 -13.19 15.62 3.50
C VAL A 55 -14.00 16.19 4.66
N ARG A 56 -13.54 16.03 5.91
CA ARG A 56 -14.16 16.63 7.09
C ARG A 56 -14.29 18.14 6.96
N ASP A 57 -13.25 18.80 6.48
CA ASP A 57 -13.13 20.25 6.41
C ASP A 57 -13.72 20.83 5.09
N GLY A 58 -14.26 19.98 4.21
CA GLY A 58 -14.79 20.38 2.90
C GLY A 58 -13.72 20.91 1.94
N ALA A 59 -12.45 20.59 2.18
CA ALA A 59 -11.31 21.01 1.37
C ALA A 59 -11.07 20.07 0.19
N SER A 60 -10.37 20.55 -0.84
CA SER A 60 -10.02 19.74 -2.00
C SER A 60 -9.09 18.61 -1.64
N ILE A 61 -9.38 17.40 -2.14
CA ILE A 61 -8.50 16.22 -2.11
C ILE A 61 -7.65 16.08 -3.37
N LEU A 62 -7.85 16.96 -4.35
CA LEU A 62 -7.14 16.92 -5.64
C LEU A 62 -5.91 17.80 -5.65
N HIS A 63 -5.71 18.59 -4.60
CA HIS A 63 -4.52 19.43 -4.44
C HIS A 63 -4.09 19.42 -2.97
N ASN A 64 -2.80 19.25 -2.76
CA ASN A 64 -2.15 19.28 -1.47
C ASN A 64 -1.25 20.49 -1.35
N ASP A 65 -1.34 21.15 -0.19
CA ASP A 65 -0.52 22.28 0.22
C ASP A 65 0.36 21.96 1.45
N SER A 66 0.41 20.69 1.83
CA SER A 66 1.07 20.24 3.08
C SER A 66 2.54 19.87 2.88
N TYR A 67 2.95 19.59 1.65
CA TYR A 67 4.35 19.33 1.27
C TYR A 67 4.63 19.78 -0.18
N TYR A 68 5.89 19.76 -0.61
CA TYR A 68 6.37 20.40 -1.84
C TYR A 68 5.99 21.88 -1.93
N TRP A 69 6.05 22.56 -0.79
CA TRP A 69 5.79 24.00 -0.79
C TRP A 69 6.76 24.74 -1.72
N PRO A 70 6.34 25.75 -2.52
CA PRO A 70 4.99 26.36 -2.58
C PRO A 70 4.04 25.71 -3.60
N VAL A 71 4.42 24.65 -4.26
CA VAL A 71 3.75 24.08 -5.44
C VAL A 71 2.65 23.09 -5.03
N GLY A 72 2.96 22.17 -4.10
CA GLY A 72 2.06 21.06 -3.76
C GLY A 72 1.95 19.99 -4.86
N ASP A 73 1.03 19.06 -4.72
CA ASP A 73 0.74 18.02 -5.71
C ASP A 73 -0.72 17.48 -5.60
N ALA A 74 -1.00 16.32 -6.19
CA ALA A 74 -2.30 15.66 -6.16
C ALA A 74 -2.20 14.27 -5.48
N PRO A 75 -2.01 14.18 -4.16
CA PRO A 75 -1.65 12.94 -3.46
C PRO A 75 -2.72 11.86 -3.55
N TRP A 76 -4.02 12.24 -3.61
CA TRP A 76 -5.12 11.27 -3.73
C TRP A 76 -5.03 10.45 -5.02
N LEU A 77 -4.68 11.10 -6.13
CA LEU A 77 -4.54 10.43 -7.42
C LEU A 77 -3.24 9.62 -7.49
N ALA A 78 -2.16 10.12 -6.87
CA ALA A 78 -0.85 9.48 -6.87
C ALA A 78 -0.81 8.23 -5.97
N GLY A 79 -1.36 8.31 -4.75
CA GLY A 79 -1.21 7.32 -3.69
C GLY A 79 -2.42 6.40 -3.48
N ASN A 80 -3.50 6.54 -4.27
CA ASN A 80 -4.76 5.78 -4.07
C ASN A 80 -5.40 6.03 -2.69
N GLY A 81 -5.65 7.29 -2.34
CA GLY A 81 -6.15 7.74 -1.05
C GLY A 81 -7.62 7.42 -0.72
N SER A 82 -8.27 6.52 -1.47
CA SER A 82 -9.69 6.15 -1.26
C SER A 82 -9.99 5.61 0.14
N GLU A 83 -8.97 5.08 0.81
CA GLU A 83 -9.05 4.61 2.19
C GLU A 83 -9.46 5.72 3.17
N GLY A 84 -9.08 6.97 2.91
CA GLY A 84 -9.45 8.10 3.76
C GLY A 84 -10.96 8.32 3.87
N PHE A 85 -11.73 8.01 2.82
CA PHE A 85 -13.20 8.07 2.89
C PHE A 85 -13.79 7.01 3.81
N ALA A 86 -13.27 5.78 3.76
CA ALA A 86 -13.73 4.70 4.62
C ALA A 86 -13.23 4.86 6.06
N TYR A 87 -12.07 5.48 6.23
CA TYR A 87 -11.50 5.81 7.53
C TYR A 87 -12.23 6.97 8.24
N LEU A 88 -12.82 7.88 7.48
CA LEU A 88 -13.46 9.10 8.04
C LEU A 88 -14.38 8.85 9.26
N PRO A 89 -15.29 7.86 9.27
CA PRO A 89 -16.11 7.60 10.45
C PRO A 89 -15.29 7.24 11.70
N PHE A 90 -14.22 6.50 11.54
CA PHE A 90 -13.31 6.14 12.63
C PHE A 90 -12.51 7.35 13.11
N HIS A 91 -12.08 8.21 12.19
CA HIS A 91 -11.39 9.46 12.50
C HIS A 91 -12.29 10.40 13.31
N LEU A 92 -13.54 10.59 12.90
CA LEU A 92 -14.50 11.44 13.59
C LEU A 92 -14.88 10.95 14.99
N LEU A 93 -14.93 9.63 15.18
CA LEU A 93 -15.35 9.02 16.46
C LEU A 93 -14.19 8.86 17.44
N LEU A 94 -12.99 8.53 16.96
CA LEU A 94 -11.88 8.08 17.79
C LEU A 94 -10.61 8.93 17.63
N GLY A 95 -10.55 9.76 16.59
CA GLY A 95 -9.35 10.53 16.26
C GLY A 95 -8.19 9.66 15.75
N TRP A 96 -7.07 10.30 15.44
CA TRP A 96 -5.81 9.62 15.11
C TRP A 96 -4.90 9.62 16.35
N PRO A 97 -4.15 8.53 16.64
CA PRO A 97 -4.00 7.28 15.87
C PRO A 97 -4.99 6.15 16.22
N LEU A 98 -5.78 6.27 17.28
CA LEU A 98 -6.71 5.22 17.73
C LEU A 98 -7.70 4.82 16.63
N GLY A 99 -8.28 5.80 15.92
CA GLY A 99 -9.20 5.56 14.82
C GLY A 99 -8.56 4.76 13.68
N SER A 100 -7.28 5.02 13.36
CA SER A 100 -6.59 4.27 12.31
C SER A 100 -6.38 2.80 12.70
N THR A 101 -6.01 2.52 13.94
CA THR A 101 -5.91 1.15 14.45
C THR A 101 -7.25 0.43 14.38
N ALA A 102 -8.33 1.07 14.85
CA ALA A 102 -9.68 0.51 14.80
C ALA A 102 -10.15 0.23 13.35
N TYR A 103 -9.87 1.15 12.43
CA TYR A 103 -10.16 0.98 11.01
C TYR A 103 -9.43 -0.23 10.41
N LEU A 104 -8.12 -0.34 10.65
CA LEU A 104 -7.32 -1.42 10.09
C LEU A 104 -7.71 -2.80 10.65
N VAL A 105 -8.08 -2.89 11.93
CA VAL A 105 -8.70 -4.09 12.50
C VAL A 105 -10.02 -4.41 11.82
N ALA A 106 -10.85 -3.38 11.56
CA ALA A 106 -12.13 -3.55 10.87
C ALA A 106 -11.96 -4.05 9.42
N LEU A 107 -10.91 -3.62 8.69
CA LEU A 107 -10.62 -4.14 7.34
C LEU A 107 -10.42 -5.66 7.35
N LEU A 108 -9.60 -6.17 8.29
CA LEU A 108 -9.37 -7.61 8.43
C LEU A 108 -10.65 -8.35 8.82
N ALA A 109 -11.43 -7.80 9.74
CA ALA A 109 -12.70 -8.40 10.14
C ALA A 109 -13.71 -8.44 8.99
N LEU A 110 -13.81 -7.37 8.19
CA LEU A 110 -14.67 -7.31 7.00
C LEU A 110 -14.25 -8.33 5.93
N ASN A 111 -12.95 -8.59 5.75
CA ASN A 111 -12.50 -9.67 4.89
C ASN A 111 -13.10 -11.01 5.37
N GLY A 112 -13.04 -11.32 6.66
CA GLY A 112 -13.62 -12.54 7.20
C GLY A 112 -15.13 -12.66 6.95
N VAL A 113 -15.89 -11.58 7.17
CA VAL A 113 -17.34 -11.54 6.90
C VAL A 113 -17.63 -11.72 5.41
N ALA A 114 -16.83 -11.11 4.54
CA ALA A 114 -16.99 -11.23 3.09
C ALA A 114 -16.73 -12.66 2.60
N PHE A 115 -15.69 -13.34 3.13
CA PHE A 115 -15.41 -14.73 2.81
C PHE A 115 -16.54 -15.68 3.27
N PHE A 116 -17.10 -15.44 4.45
CA PHE A 116 -18.35 -16.13 4.87
C PHE A 116 -19.48 -15.89 3.86
N ALA A 117 -19.68 -14.65 3.42
CA ALA A 117 -20.78 -14.30 2.51
C ALA A 117 -20.65 -14.95 1.13
N VAL A 118 -19.43 -15.02 0.56
CA VAL A 118 -19.19 -15.66 -0.75
C VAL A 118 -19.32 -17.18 -0.67
N ALA A 119 -18.85 -17.80 0.40
CA ALA A 119 -19.07 -19.24 0.63
C ALA A 119 -20.57 -19.57 0.71
N ARG A 120 -21.35 -18.73 1.41
CA ARG A 120 -22.82 -18.83 1.46
C ARG A 120 -23.46 -18.66 0.08
N ALA A 121 -23.02 -17.68 -0.69
CA ALA A 121 -23.53 -17.43 -2.04
C ALA A 121 -23.18 -18.56 -3.01
N SER A 122 -22.08 -19.27 -2.76
CA SER A 122 -21.66 -20.47 -3.51
C SER A 122 -22.43 -21.75 -3.13
N GLY A 123 -23.36 -21.67 -2.17
CA GLY A 123 -24.20 -22.80 -1.76
C GLY A 123 -23.68 -23.61 -0.55
N ALA A 124 -22.64 -23.13 0.13
CA ALA A 124 -22.22 -23.74 1.38
C ALA A 124 -23.24 -23.49 2.51
N SER A 125 -23.42 -24.45 3.43
CA SER A 125 -24.27 -24.29 4.63
C SER A 125 -23.73 -23.17 5.53
N PRO A 126 -24.55 -22.57 6.41
CA PRO A 126 -24.07 -21.57 7.34
C PRO A 126 -22.89 -22.04 8.20
N ALA A 127 -22.94 -23.28 8.69
CA ALA A 127 -21.88 -23.87 9.52
C ALA A 127 -20.59 -24.11 8.71
N ALA A 128 -20.69 -24.61 7.47
CA ALA A 128 -19.53 -24.79 6.60
C ALA A 128 -18.90 -23.45 6.21
N SER A 129 -19.72 -22.43 5.93
CA SER A 129 -19.24 -21.09 5.58
C SER A 129 -18.54 -20.39 6.74
N LEU A 130 -18.88 -20.75 8.00
CA LEU A 130 -18.23 -20.16 9.16
C LEU A 130 -16.73 -20.44 9.19
N ALA A 131 -16.27 -21.59 8.68
CA ALA A 131 -14.85 -21.92 8.57
C ALA A 131 -14.08 -20.97 7.60
N ALA A 132 -14.76 -20.32 6.65
CA ALA A 132 -14.14 -19.36 5.76
C ALA A 132 -13.85 -17.99 6.44
N ALA A 133 -14.57 -17.64 7.50
CA ALA A 133 -14.41 -16.35 8.16
C ALA A 133 -13.01 -16.15 8.80
N PRO A 134 -12.46 -17.11 9.61
CA PRO A 134 -11.09 -16.98 10.12
C PRO A 134 -10.07 -16.92 8.99
N THR A 135 -10.22 -17.74 7.93
CA THR A 135 -9.28 -17.73 6.79
C THR A 135 -9.28 -16.39 6.08
N GLY A 136 -10.44 -15.75 5.92
CA GLY A 136 -10.55 -14.42 5.32
C GLY A 136 -9.96 -13.32 6.21
N ALA A 137 -10.22 -13.33 7.51
CA ALA A 137 -9.68 -12.35 8.46
C ALA A 137 -8.17 -12.52 8.67
N LEU A 138 -7.66 -13.75 8.62
CA LEU A 138 -6.25 -14.11 8.74
C LEU A 138 -5.59 -14.35 7.39
N LEU A 139 -6.14 -13.82 6.30
CA LEU A 139 -5.56 -13.95 4.97
C LEU A 139 -4.14 -13.38 4.96
N LEU A 140 -3.13 -14.24 4.83
CA LEU A 140 -1.73 -13.84 4.95
C LEU A 140 -1.34 -12.75 3.96
N TYR A 141 -1.94 -12.75 2.78
CA TYR A 141 -1.77 -11.67 1.81
C TYR A 141 -2.21 -10.31 2.40
N ALA A 142 -3.42 -10.24 2.98
CA ALA A 142 -3.94 -9.01 3.56
C ALA A 142 -3.11 -8.55 4.78
N ILE A 143 -2.65 -9.48 5.61
CA ILE A 143 -1.79 -9.20 6.77
C ILE A 143 -0.42 -8.67 6.30
N HIS A 144 0.15 -9.26 5.25
CA HIS A 144 1.41 -8.79 4.66
C HIS A 144 1.27 -7.37 4.11
N GLU A 145 0.21 -7.10 3.35
CA GLU A 145 -0.05 -5.77 2.78
C GLU A 145 -0.39 -4.74 3.87
N LEU A 146 -1.05 -5.17 4.97
CA LEU A 146 -1.28 -4.32 6.14
C LEU A 146 0.04 -3.91 6.79
N GLY A 147 0.96 -4.86 7.00
CA GLY A 147 2.29 -4.57 7.51
C GLY A 147 3.08 -3.63 6.60
N ALA A 148 2.91 -3.76 5.30
CA ALA A 148 3.51 -2.86 4.31
C ALA A 148 2.81 -1.49 4.19
N GLY A 149 1.66 -1.28 4.88
CA GLY A 149 0.88 -0.04 4.81
C GLY A 149 0.07 0.12 3.54
N ARG A 150 -0.13 -0.91 2.76
CA ARG A 150 -0.90 -0.87 1.51
C ARG A 150 -2.36 -1.20 1.76
N PHE A 151 -3.07 -0.33 2.45
CA PHE A 151 -4.44 -0.56 2.97
C PHE A 151 -5.45 -0.88 1.88
N SER A 152 -5.33 -0.27 0.69
CA SER A 152 -6.16 -0.59 -0.47
C SER A 152 -6.06 -2.06 -0.89
N GLN A 153 -4.91 -2.68 -0.68
CA GLN A 153 -4.70 -4.10 -0.96
C GLN A 153 -5.19 -5.00 0.19
N VAL A 154 -5.32 -4.45 1.40
CA VAL A 154 -5.98 -5.13 2.53
C VAL A 154 -7.48 -5.20 2.34
N SER A 155 -8.08 -4.21 1.65
CA SER A 155 -9.54 -4.05 1.43
C SER A 155 -10.10 -5.07 0.43
N VAL A 156 -9.73 -6.36 0.59
CA VAL A 156 -10.16 -7.47 -0.28
C VAL A 156 -11.67 -7.69 -0.23
N PHE A 157 -12.31 -7.32 0.87
CA PHE A 157 -13.73 -7.55 1.13
C PHE A 157 -14.66 -6.92 0.08
N TRP A 158 -14.31 -5.80 -0.55
CA TRP A 158 -15.11 -5.21 -1.62
C TRP A 158 -15.27 -6.16 -2.80
N MET A 159 -14.15 -6.72 -3.26
CA MET A 159 -14.13 -7.71 -4.33
C MET A 159 -14.88 -8.98 -3.93
N VAL A 160 -14.72 -9.45 -2.70
CA VAL A 160 -15.38 -10.67 -2.21
C VAL A 160 -16.89 -10.48 -2.05
N PHE A 161 -17.35 -9.31 -1.57
CA PHE A 161 -18.76 -8.96 -1.55
C PHE A 161 -19.35 -8.82 -2.96
N PHE A 162 -18.57 -8.29 -3.90
CA PHE A 162 -18.97 -8.30 -5.31
C PHE A 162 -19.26 -9.74 -5.77
N PHE A 163 -18.37 -10.69 -5.53
CA PHE A 163 -18.63 -12.08 -5.93
C PHE A 163 -19.83 -12.69 -5.24
N ALA A 164 -20.04 -12.39 -3.97
CA ALA A 164 -21.23 -12.84 -3.26
C ALA A 164 -22.53 -12.27 -3.84
N ALA A 165 -22.53 -11.01 -4.25
CA ALA A 165 -23.67 -10.36 -4.94
C ALA A 165 -23.82 -10.90 -6.37
N TRP A 166 -22.72 -11.03 -7.11
CA TRP A 166 -22.69 -11.55 -8.47
C TRP A 166 -23.26 -12.96 -8.57
N LEU A 167 -22.86 -13.87 -7.71
CA LEU A 167 -23.40 -15.24 -7.66
C LEU A 167 -24.90 -15.26 -7.34
N ARG A 168 -25.38 -14.39 -6.44
CA ARG A 168 -26.82 -14.26 -6.16
C ARG A 168 -27.58 -13.71 -7.37
N PHE A 169 -26.99 -12.71 -8.04
CA PHE A 169 -27.53 -12.15 -9.27
C PHE A 169 -27.58 -13.22 -10.39
N LEU A 170 -26.54 -14.02 -10.56
CA LEU A 170 -26.54 -15.12 -11.53
C LEU A 170 -27.61 -16.19 -11.22
N ALA A 171 -27.85 -16.46 -9.95
CA ALA A 171 -28.86 -17.45 -9.51
C ALA A 171 -30.29 -16.92 -9.65
N ALA A 172 -30.52 -15.63 -9.41
CA ALA A 172 -31.83 -14.97 -9.47
C ALA A 172 -31.66 -13.54 -10.05
N PRO A 173 -31.65 -13.40 -11.37
CA PRO A 173 -31.40 -12.11 -12.03
C PRO A 173 -32.53 -11.11 -11.76
N THR A 174 -32.21 -10.03 -11.05
CA THR A 174 -33.10 -8.90 -10.78
C THR A 174 -32.39 -7.58 -11.09
N VAL A 175 -33.14 -6.52 -11.36
CA VAL A 175 -32.57 -5.17 -11.55
C VAL A 175 -31.78 -4.73 -10.30
N LEU A 176 -32.31 -4.93 -9.12
CA LEU A 176 -31.63 -4.58 -7.87
C LEU A 176 -30.35 -5.40 -7.66
N GLY A 177 -30.35 -6.68 -8.06
CA GLY A 177 -29.15 -7.53 -8.05
C GLY A 177 -28.09 -7.03 -9.02
N ALA A 178 -28.49 -6.58 -10.22
CA ALA A 178 -27.59 -5.97 -11.20
C ALA A 178 -26.96 -4.67 -10.67
N LEU A 179 -27.79 -3.76 -10.15
CA LEU A 179 -27.33 -2.50 -9.56
C LEU A 179 -26.40 -2.72 -8.34
N GLY A 180 -26.78 -3.60 -7.42
CA GLY A 180 -25.95 -3.93 -6.25
C GLY A 180 -24.59 -4.53 -6.64
N SER A 181 -24.56 -5.40 -7.64
CA SER A 181 -23.31 -5.95 -8.18
C SER A 181 -22.46 -4.86 -8.86
N ALA A 182 -23.07 -3.94 -9.60
CA ALA A 182 -22.36 -2.83 -10.24
C ALA A 182 -21.74 -1.87 -9.21
N VAL A 183 -22.48 -1.52 -8.16
CA VAL A 183 -21.96 -0.69 -7.05
C VAL A 183 -20.78 -1.36 -6.36
N LEU A 184 -20.87 -2.66 -6.04
CA LEU A 184 -19.77 -3.37 -5.37
C LEU A 184 -18.55 -3.52 -6.27
N LEU A 185 -18.73 -3.70 -7.57
CA LEU A 185 -17.62 -3.69 -8.53
C LEU A 185 -16.99 -2.30 -8.64
N ALA A 186 -17.80 -1.24 -8.69
CA ALA A 186 -17.31 0.13 -8.69
C ALA A 186 -16.52 0.47 -7.42
N LEU A 187 -17.02 0.11 -6.25
CA LEU A 187 -16.28 0.24 -4.99
C LEU A 187 -14.96 -0.54 -5.02
N THR A 188 -14.97 -1.76 -5.58
CA THR A 188 -13.75 -2.56 -5.75
C THR A 188 -12.72 -1.81 -6.60
N CYS A 189 -13.12 -1.18 -7.70
CA CYS A 189 -12.23 -0.36 -8.54
C CYS A 189 -11.73 0.88 -7.80
N VAL A 190 -12.61 1.61 -7.11
CA VAL A 190 -12.29 2.84 -6.37
C VAL A 190 -11.24 2.59 -5.29
N PHE A 191 -11.38 1.48 -4.55
CA PHE A 191 -10.42 1.13 -3.51
C PHE A 191 -9.14 0.55 -4.08
N TYR A 192 -9.23 -0.30 -5.12
CA TYR A 192 -8.03 -0.84 -5.74
C TYR A 192 -8.28 -1.35 -7.17
N TRP A 193 -7.76 -0.65 -8.16
CA TRP A 193 -7.96 -0.95 -9.59
C TRP A 193 -7.60 -2.37 -10.00
N TYR A 194 -6.52 -2.94 -9.42
CA TYR A 194 -6.16 -4.34 -9.67
C TYR A 194 -7.31 -5.29 -9.32
N TYR A 195 -7.96 -5.08 -8.17
CA TYR A 195 -9.08 -5.93 -7.76
C TYR A 195 -10.30 -5.73 -8.66
N GLY A 196 -10.50 -4.53 -9.18
CA GLY A 196 -11.52 -4.27 -10.18
C GLY A 196 -11.33 -5.13 -11.44
N LEU A 197 -10.13 -5.12 -12.01
CA LEU A 197 -9.79 -5.98 -13.14
C LEU A 197 -9.94 -7.47 -12.80
N PHE A 198 -9.40 -7.89 -11.66
CA PHE A 198 -9.49 -9.27 -11.22
C PHE A 198 -10.95 -9.71 -11.03
N ALA A 199 -11.79 -8.83 -10.48
CA ALA A 199 -13.21 -9.08 -10.29
C ALA A 199 -13.95 -9.26 -11.62
N VAL A 200 -13.63 -8.46 -12.63
CA VAL A 200 -14.19 -8.61 -13.99
C VAL A 200 -13.78 -9.95 -14.59
N MET A 201 -12.49 -10.29 -14.54
CA MET A 201 -11.97 -11.55 -15.09
C MET A 201 -12.58 -12.78 -14.41
N ALA A 202 -12.55 -12.83 -13.08
CA ALA A 202 -13.11 -13.94 -12.32
C ALA A 202 -14.64 -13.99 -12.42
N GLY A 203 -15.30 -12.82 -12.48
CA GLY A 203 -16.74 -12.69 -12.70
C GLY A 203 -17.18 -13.27 -14.04
N ALA A 204 -16.37 -13.08 -15.10
CA ALA A 204 -16.60 -13.69 -16.42
C ALA A 204 -16.46 -15.23 -16.36
N VAL A 205 -15.43 -15.75 -15.68
CA VAL A 205 -15.27 -17.21 -15.48
C VAL A 205 -16.48 -17.80 -14.73
N LEU A 206 -16.94 -17.13 -13.66
CA LEU A 206 -18.11 -17.56 -12.91
C LEU A 206 -19.40 -17.49 -13.73
N LEU A 207 -19.57 -16.47 -14.57
CA LEU A 207 -20.71 -16.36 -15.50
C LEU A 207 -20.76 -17.55 -16.48
N LEU A 208 -19.60 -17.89 -17.06
CA LEU A 208 -19.49 -19.01 -18.00
C LEU A 208 -19.72 -20.37 -17.32
N GLY A 209 -19.19 -20.55 -16.12
CA GLY A 209 -19.27 -21.81 -15.37
C GLY A 209 -20.59 -22.03 -14.62
N HIS A 210 -21.27 -20.96 -14.19
CA HIS A 210 -22.51 -21.07 -13.39
C HIS A 210 -23.75 -21.24 -14.25
N GLY A 211 -23.75 -20.78 -15.49
CA GLY A 211 -24.94 -20.73 -16.34
C GLY A 211 -25.27 -22.06 -17.00
N SER A 212 -26.40 -22.74 -16.62
CA SER A 212 -27.12 -23.55 -17.57
C SER A 212 -27.79 -22.62 -18.59
N ARG A 213 -28.06 -23.10 -19.84
CA ARG A 213 -28.78 -22.28 -20.85
C ARG A 213 -30.12 -21.73 -20.31
N ALA A 214 -30.76 -22.43 -19.37
CA ALA A 214 -32.04 -22.06 -18.78
C ALA A 214 -31.93 -21.00 -17.65
N SER A 215 -30.73 -20.80 -17.03
CA SER A 215 -30.52 -19.89 -15.91
C SER A 215 -29.56 -18.72 -16.23
N ARG A 216 -29.22 -18.52 -17.49
CA ARG A 216 -28.40 -17.33 -17.86
C ARG A 216 -29.17 -16.05 -17.58
N PRO A 217 -28.55 -15.06 -16.96
CA PRO A 217 -29.19 -13.77 -16.76
C PRO A 217 -29.64 -13.20 -18.14
N PRO A 218 -30.84 -12.63 -18.21
CA PRO A 218 -31.29 -12.01 -19.44
C PRO A 218 -30.35 -10.89 -19.84
N ILE A 219 -30.10 -10.71 -21.12
CA ILE A 219 -29.20 -9.70 -21.68
C ILE A 219 -29.50 -8.31 -21.11
N ARG A 220 -30.79 -7.99 -20.92
CA ARG A 220 -31.23 -6.74 -20.31
C ARG A 220 -30.62 -6.51 -18.91
N ALA A 221 -30.56 -7.54 -18.08
CA ALA A 221 -30.00 -7.43 -16.73
C ALA A 221 -28.47 -7.23 -16.76
N LEU A 222 -27.78 -7.88 -17.71
CA LEU A 222 -26.36 -7.66 -17.94
C LEU A 222 -26.07 -6.25 -18.48
N VAL A 223 -26.91 -5.75 -19.38
CA VAL A 223 -26.82 -4.37 -19.90
C VAL A 223 -27.00 -3.36 -18.76
N ILE A 224 -28.03 -3.54 -17.91
CA ILE A 224 -28.24 -2.69 -16.73
C ILE A 224 -26.99 -2.70 -15.83
N PHE A 225 -26.44 -3.88 -15.51
CA PHE A 225 -25.21 -4.01 -14.74
C PHE A 225 -24.05 -3.23 -15.36
N SER A 226 -23.81 -3.44 -16.68
CA SER A 226 -22.68 -2.81 -17.39
C SER A 226 -22.81 -1.29 -17.48
N ILE A 227 -24.00 -0.78 -17.82
CA ILE A 227 -24.24 0.67 -17.90
C ILE A 227 -24.09 1.29 -16.51
N SER A 228 -24.67 0.69 -15.47
CA SER A 228 -24.56 1.21 -14.09
C SER A 228 -23.11 1.24 -13.61
N PHE A 229 -22.34 0.19 -13.89
CA PHE A 229 -20.92 0.15 -13.58
C PHE A 229 -20.15 1.25 -14.30
N LEU A 230 -20.35 1.43 -15.61
CA LEU A 230 -19.65 2.46 -16.40
C LEU A 230 -20.02 3.88 -15.95
N VAL A 231 -21.28 4.13 -15.59
CA VAL A 231 -21.70 5.43 -15.06
C VAL A 231 -21.02 5.72 -13.71
N LEU A 232 -20.87 4.72 -12.84
CA LEU A 232 -20.24 4.88 -11.53
C LEU A 232 -18.72 5.06 -11.61
N VAL A 233 -18.06 4.32 -12.51
CA VAL A 233 -16.57 4.30 -12.59
C VAL A 233 -16.04 5.28 -13.63
N GLY A 234 -16.81 5.60 -14.66
CA GLY A 234 -16.37 6.42 -15.80
C GLY A 234 -15.76 7.77 -15.39
N PRO A 235 -16.39 8.58 -14.53
CA PRO A 235 -15.83 9.86 -14.11
C PRO A 235 -14.48 9.72 -13.39
N LEU A 236 -14.35 8.71 -12.52
CA LEU A 236 -13.10 8.44 -11.81
C LEU A 236 -12.01 7.92 -12.75
N LEU A 237 -12.39 7.05 -13.68
CA LEU A 237 -11.46 6.56 -14.69
C LEU A 237 -10.94 7.71 -15.57
N TYR A 238 -11.82 8.63 -15.98
CA TYR A 238 -11.45 9.82 -16.74
C TYR A 238 -10.44 10.69 -15.95
N LEU A 239 -10.72 11.02 -14.68
CA LEU A 239 -9.82 11.78 -13.85
C LEU A 239 -8.46 11.09 -13.70
N PHE A 240 -8.48 9.78 -13.47
CA PHE A 240 -7.26 9.00 -13.29
C PHE A 240 -6.41 8.96 -14.57
N VAL A 241 -7.03 8.72 -15.70
CA VAL A 241 -6.33 8.69 -17.00
C VAL A 241 -5.78 10.08 -17.35
N SER A 242 -6.58 11.15 -17.15
CA SER A 242 -6.16 12.52 -17.39
C SER A 242 -4.97 12.93 -16.52
N TYR A 243 -5.00 12.58 -15.23
CA TYR A 243 -3.91 12.85 -14.30
C TYR A 243 -2.62 12.12 -14.73
N TRP A 244 -2.70 10.80 -14.96
CA TRP A 244 -1.54 10.01 -15.35
C TRP A 244 -0.96 10.39 -16.71
N SER A 245 -1.77 10.87 -17.62
CA SER A 245 -1.28 11.37 -18.92
C SER A 245 -0.53 12.72 -18.81
N SER A 246 -0.76 13.47 -17.72
CA SER A 246 -0.08 14.73 -17.47
C SER A 246 1.27 14.61 -16.73
N ILE A 247 1.59 13.44 -16.21
CA ILE A 247 2.84 13.21 -15.48
C ILE A 247 3.94 12.80 -16.46
N PRO A 248 5.06 13.54 -16.53
CA PRO A 248 6.21 13.17 -17.34
C PRO A 248 6.76 11.80 -16.96
N GLY A 249 7.21 11.01 -17.92
CA GLY A 249 7.82 9.68 -17.69
C GLY A 249 6.87 8.56 -17.32
N THR A 250 5.54 8.75 -17.37
CA THR A 250 4.55 7.68 -17.18
C THR A 250 4.17 6.93 -18.46
N GLY A 251 4.91 7.13 -19.54
CA GLY A 251 4.77 6.41 -20.82
C GLY A 251 4.87 4.89 -20.67
N GLU A 252 4.69 4.17 -21.76
CA GLU A 252 4.73 2.69 -21.78
C GLU A 252 6.03 2.12 -21.22
N ASP A 253 7.14 2.82 -21.41
CA ASP A 253 8.48 2.42 -20.96
C ASP A 253 8.71 2.64 -19.45
N ALA A 254 7.81 3.34 -18.76
CA ALA A 254 7.90 3.57 -17.33
C ALA A 254 7.59 2.34 -16.47
N PHE A 255 6.99 1.30 -17.06
CA PHE A 255 6.65 0.06 -16.36
C PHE A 255 7.62 -1.04 -16.75
N PRO A 256 8.34 -1.62 -15.77
CA PRO A 256 9.29 -2.68 -16.05
C PRO A 256 8.60 -3.88 -16.68
N HIS A 257 9.27 -4.48 -17.67
CA HIS A 257 8.80 -5.72 -18.27
C HIS A 257 8.66 -6.82 -17.20
N PRO A 258 7.69 -7.75 -17.31
CA PRO A 258 7.48 -8.84 -16.36
C PRO A 258 8.74 -9.63 -15.99
N GLU A 259 9.68 -9.77 -16.93
CA GLU A 259 10.97 -10.45 -16.71
C GLU A 259 11.87 -9.73 -15.71
N SER A 260 11.79 -8.41 -15.61
CA SER A 260 12.56 -7.58 -14.68
C SER A 260 11.93 -7.49 -13.29
N VAL A 261 10.68 -7.89 -13.14
CA VAL A 261 9.94 -7.88 -11.88
C VAL A 261 10.07 -9.27 -11.25
N GLY A 262 10.98 -9.44 -10.31
CA GLY A 262 11.24 -10.71 -9.62
C GLY A 262 10.10 -11.27 -8.76
N ASP A 263 8.86 -10.88 -9.03
CA ASP A 263 7.66 -11.20 -8.24
C ASP A 263 6.72 -12.22 -8.89
N SER A 264 7.19 -12.90 -9.94
CA SER A 264 6.52 -14.10 -10.45
C SER A 264 6.54 -15.19 -9.36
N THR A 265 5.41 -15.83 -9.15
CA THR A 265 5.27 -16.84 -8.08
C THR A 265 4.83 -18.16 -8.68
N TRP A 266 5.62 -19.20 -8.44
CA TRP A 266 5.23 -20.54 -8.86
C TRP A 266 3.90 -20.94 -8.20
N PRO A 267 2.89 -21.41 -8.95
CA PRO A 267 1.56 -21.72 -8.40
C PRO A 267 1.51 -22.68 -7.21
N GLY A 268 2.55 -23.50 -7.06
CA GLY A 268 2.70 -24.41 -5.93
C GLY A 268 3.21 -23.78 -4.64
N VAL A 269 3.84 -22.61 -4.71
CA VAL A 269 4.46 -21.94 -3.56
C VAL A 269 3.47 -21.61 -2.44
N PRO A 270 2.22 -21.17 -2.71
CA PRO A 270 1.24 -20.92 -1.67
C PRO A 270 0.92 -22.12 -0.80
N PHE A 271 1.20 -23.34 -1.27
CA PHE A 271 0.89 -24.59 -0.59
C PHE A 271 2.07 -25.17 0.20
N LEU A 272 3.28 -24.74 -0.09
CA LEU A 272 4.52 -25.42 0.38
C LEU A 272 5.34 -24.59 1.36
N VAL A 273 5.21 -23.27 1.37
CA VAL A 273 6.18 -22.41 2.08
C VAL A 273 5.51 -21.40 2.98
N SER A 274 5.72 -21.56 4.27
CA SER A 274 5.45 -20.56 5.30
C SER A 274 6.75 -19.82 5.61
N GLY A 275 6.97 -18.65 5.04
CA GLY A 275 8.11 -17.81 5.42
C GLY A 275 8.87 -17.15 4.26
N GLY A 276 9.76 -16.21 4.58
CA GLY A 276 10.58 -15.48 3.63
C GLY A 276 9.80 -14.62 2.63
N ARG A 277 10.29 -14.47 1.42
CA ARG A 277 9.68 -13.65 0.34
C ARG A 277 8.24 -14.07 -0.03
N HIS A 278 7.80 -15.25 0.37
CA HIS A 278 6.51 -15.82 0.00
C HIS A 278 5.51 -15.87 1.16
N ALA A 279 5.82 -15.31 2.32
CA ALA A 279 4.99 -15.36 3.52
C ALA A 279 3.54 -14.89 3.29
N GLY A 280 3.34 -13.82 2.51
CA GLY A 280 2.01 -13.29 2.18
C GLY A 280 1.22 -14.11 1.15
N ARG A 281 1.74 -15.26 0.68
CA ARG A 281 1.14 -16.03 -0.43
C ARG A 281 0.57 -17.37 -0.01
N ALA A 282 0.87 -17.83 1.21
CA ALA A 282 0.49 -19.15 1.71
C ALA A 282 -0.98 -19.24 2.13
N LEU A 283 -1.51 -20.44 2.11
CA LEU A 283 -2.78 -20.83 2.71
C LEU A 283 -2.57 -21.98 3.73
N PRO A 284 -3.45 -22.10 4.74
CA PRO A 284 -3.45 -23.28 5.58
C PRO A 284 -3.62 -24.57 4.75
N PHE A 285 -2.83 -25.57 5.04
CA PHE A 285 -2.81 -26.83 4.28
C PHE A 285 -4.18 -27.54 4.28
N THR A 286 -4.92 -27.47 5.39
CA THR A 286 -6.31 -27.99 5.43
C THR A 286 -7.23 -27.28 4.46
N THR A 287 -7.05 -25.98 4.21
CA THR A 287 -7.85 -25.25 3.22
C THR A 287 -7.64 -25.84 1.83
N VAL A 288 -6.42 -26.16 1.49
CA VAL A 288 -6.07 -26.75 0.18
C VAL A 288 -6.66 -28.14 0.05
N ILE A 289 -6.50 -29.01 1.07
CA ILE A 289 -7.07 -30.35 1.06
C ILE A 289 -8.58 -30.30 0.89
N LEU A 290 -9.27 -29.46 1.66
CA LEU A 290 -10.72 -29.31 1.58
C LEU A 290 -11.18 -28.77 0.22
N ALA A 291 -10.39 -27.90 -0.42
CA ALA A 291 -10.69 -27.45 -1.78
C ALA A 291 -10.69 -28.62 -2.78
N PHE A 292 -9.72 -29.53 -2.69
CA PHE A 292 -9.70 -30.76 -3.50
C PHE A 292 -10.87 -31.70 -3.14
N VAL A 293 -11.23 -31.83 -1.87
CA VAL A 293 -12.40 -32.63 -1.43
C VAL A 293 -13.68 -32.13 -2.07
N ALA A 294 -13.82 -30.83 -2.35
CA ALA A 294 -14.98 -30.28 -3.04
C ALA A 294 -15.22 -30.90 -4.43
N LEU A 295 -14.20 -31.41 -5.11
CA LEU A 295 -14.35 -32.07 -6.42
C LEU A 295 -15.24 -33.31 -6.39
N PHE A 296 -15.37 -33.95 -5.20
CA PHE A 296 -16.24 -35.11 -5.01
C PHE A 296 -17.72 -34.74 -4.78
N ASP A 297 -18.04 -33.44 -4.62
CA ASP A 297 -19.41 -32.96 -4.47
C ASP A 297 -20.12 -32.89 -5.83
N ARG A 298 -20.79 -33.98 -6.20
CA ARG A 298 -21.51 -34.10 -7.48
C ARG A 298 -22.73 -33.16 -7.55
N GLU A 299 -23.36 -32.87 -6.42
CA GLU A 299 -24.55 -32.01 -6.36
C GLU A 299 -24.21 -30.56 -6.73
N ARG A 300 -23.01 -30.10 -6.31
CA ARG A 300 -22.52 -28.73 -6.56
C ARG A 300 -21.45 -28.68 -7.64
N ARG A 301 -21.31 -29.72 -8.45
CA ARG A 301 -20.22 -29.86 -9.43
C ARG A 301 -19.99 -28.59 -10.28
N ARG A 302 -21.07 -27.94 -10.73
CA ARG A 302 -20.95 -26.75 -11.60
C ARG A 302 -20.24 -25.60 -10.89
N ILE A 303 -20.70 -25.21 -9.70
CA ILE A 303 -20.10 -24.12 -8.94
C ILE A 303 -18.67 -24.48 -8.46
N VAL A 304 -18.43 -25.74 -8.13
CA VAL A 304 -17.11 -26.25 -7.78
C VAL A 304 -16.16 -26.10 -8.97
N LEU A 305 -16.56 -26.54 -10.18
CA LEU A 305 -15.74 -26.41 -11.38
C LEU A 305 -15.53 -24.96 -11.79
N ALA A 306 -16.55 -24.08 -11.61
CA ALA A 306 -16.41 -22.66 -11.87
C ALA A 306 -15.35 -22.01 -10.96
N TRP A 307 -15.35 -22.32 -9.66
CA TRP A 307 -14.33 -21.81 -8.75
C TRP A 307 -12.94 -22.42 -9.00
N TRP A 308 -12.87 -23.71 -9.39
CA TRP A 308 -11.61 -24.29 -9.86
C TRP A 308 -11.10 -23.60 -11.14
N GLY A 309 -12.00 -23.25 -12.05
CA GLY A 309 -11.66 -22.44 -13.23
C GLY A 309 -11.05 -21.10 -12.85
N VAL A 310 -11.65 -20.38 -11.88
CA VAL A 310 -11.10 -19.15 -11.32
C VAL A 310 -9.72 -19.41 -10.71
N ALA A 311 -9.57 -20.45 -9.86
CA ALA A 311 -8.29 -20.77 -9.24
C ALA A 311 -7.19 -21.03 -10.26
N LEU A 312 -7.47 -21.81 -11.31
CA LEU A 312 -6.51 -22.16 -12.36
C LEU A 312 -6.10 -20.95 -13.22
N VAL A 313 -7.07 -20.11 -13.62
CA VAL A 313 -6.78 -18.88 -14.37
C VAL A 313 -5.85 -17.98 -13.55
N PHE A 314 -6.17 -17.73 -12.28
CA PHE A 314 -5.37 -16.84 -11.45
C PHE A 314 -4.04 -17.46 -11.01
N ALA A 315 -3.96 -18.78 -10.87
CA ALA A 315 -2.70 -19.49 -10.69
C ALA A 315 -1.77 -19.32 -11.91
N SER A 316 -2.31 -19.40 -13.13
CA SER A 316 -1.51 -19.19 -14.36
C SER A 316 -1.04 -17.75 -14.51
N LEU A 317 -1.88 -16.76 -14.15
CA LEU A 317 -1.50 -15.36 -14.17
C LEU A 317 -0.46 -15.00 -13.10
N MET A 318 -0.57 -15.61 -11.90
CA MET A 318 0.39 -15.43 -10.82
C MET A 318 1.79 -15.94 -11.19
N ALA A 319 1.87 -16.93 -12.06
CA ALA A 319 3.15 -17.47 -12.53
C ALA A 319 4.00 -16.42 -13.27
N GLY A 320 3.35 -15.40 -13.87
CA GLY A 320 4.07 -14.30 -14.53
C GLY A 320 5.07 -14.79 -15.55
N ALA A 321 6.29 -14.28 -15.50
CA ALA A 321 7.39 -14.62 -16.39
C ALA A 321 7.96 -16.06 -16.20
N LEU A 322 7.52 -16.80 -15.17
CA LEU A 322 7.90 -18.22 -15.02
C LEU A 322 7.32 -19.11 -16.12
N ILE A 323 6.30 -18.64 -16.83
CA ILE A 323 5.72 -19.31 -17.99
C ILE A 323 5.95 -18.40 -19.20
N PRO A 324 7.04 -18.56 -19.95
CA PRO A 324 7.33 -17.76 -21.14
C PRO A 324 6.18 -17.85 -22.14
N ASN A 325 5.78 -16.72 -22.72
CA ASN A 325 4.61 -16.59 -23.59
C ASN A 325 3.30 -17.09 -22.93
N GLY A 326 3.24 -17.01 -21.60
CA GLY A 326 2.11 -17.48 -20.80
C GLY A 326 0.94 -16.50 -20.73
N PRO A 327 -0.16 -16.87 -20.06
CA PRO A 327 -1.37 -16.06 -19.96
C PRO A 327 -1.13 -14.66 -19.38
N TYR A 328 -0.18 -14.51 -18.48
CA TYR A 328 0.17 -13.20 -17.90
C TYR A 328 0.75 -12.26 -18.97
N GLU A 329 1.69 -12.73 -19.78
CA GLU A 329 2.30 -11.94 -20.84
C GLU A 329 1.29 -11.55 -21.93
N TRP A 330 0.34 -12.43 -22.24
CA TRP A 330 -0.74 -12.10 -23.15
C TRP A 330 -1.60 -10.94 -22.62
N VAL A 331 -2.01 -11.01 -21.34
CA VAL A 331 -2.79 -9.92 -20.71
C VAL A 331 -1.98 -8.63 -20.66
N TYR A 332 -0.70 -8.71 -20.28
CA TYR A 332 0.22 -7.58 -20.22
C TYR A 332 0.42 -6.92 -21.59
N GLY A 333 0.50 -7.73 -22.66
CA GLY A 333 0.70 -7.25 -24.02
C GLY A 333 -0.58 -6.75 -24.75
N LEU A 334 -1.77 -7.02 -24.21
CA LEU A 334 -3.05 -6.72 -24.88
C LEU A 334 -3.29 -5.21 -25.09
N ALA A 335 -2.91 -4.37 -24.12
CA ALA A 335 -3.06 -2.93 -24.22
C ALA A 335 -2.11 -2.22 -23.25
N GLY A 336 -1.61 -1.03 -23.61
CA GLY A 336 -0.70 -0.22 -22.80
C GLY A 336 -1.15 -0.02 -21.35
N PRO A 337 -2.44 0.35 -21.09
CA PRO A 337 -2.94 0.49 -19.73
C PRO A 337 -2.85 -0.78 -18.87
N LEU A 338 -2.88 -1.97 -19.47
CA LEU A 338 -2.74 -3.24 -18.75
C LEU A 338 -1.33 -3.50 -18.27
N ARG A 339 -0.31 -2.85 -18.84
CA ARG A 339 1.08 -2.91 -18.38
C ARG A 339 1.25 -2.37 -16.96
N ARG A 340 0.30 -1.58 -16.47
CA ARG A 340 0.26 -1.10 -15.09
C ARG A 340 -0.03 -2.21 -14.08
N PHE A 341 -0.53 -3.37 -14.52
CA PHE A 341 -0.76 -4.56 -13.68
C PHE A 341 0.49 -5.47 -13.61
N TRP A 342 1.65 -4.87 -13.45
CA TRP A 342 2.99 -5.46 -13.56
C TRP A 342 3.46 -6.29 -12.35
N TRP A 343 2.56 -6.53 -11.37
CA TRP A 343 2.83 -7.38 -10.21
C TRP A 343 2.07 -8.71 -10.32
N PRO A 344 2.61 -9.74 -10.99
CA PRO A 344 1.90 -11.00 -11.20
C PRO A 344 1.49 -11.69 -9.89
N TYR A 345 2.29 -11.61 -8.83
CA TYR A 345 1.99 -12.24 -7.55
C TYR A 345 0.66 -11.78 -6.93
N ARG A 346 0.16 -10.60 -7.25
CA ARG A 346 -1.10 -10.06 -6.72
C ARG A 346 -2.32 -10.88 -7.11
N HIS A 347 -2.21 -11.68 -8.17
CA HIS A 347 -3.27 -12.61 -8.59
C HIS A 347 -3.53 -13.70 -7.55
N VAL A 348 -2.61 -13.94 -6.60
CA VAL A 348 -2.75 -14.91 -5.50
C VAL A 348 -3.99 -14.63 -4.65
N VAL A 349 -4.41 -13.39 -4.51
CA VAL A 349 -5.58 -13.03 -3.68
C VAL A 349 -6.85 -13.67 -4.20
N VAL A 350 -7.05 -13.71 -5.53
CA VAL A 350 -8.24 -14.33 -6.15
C VAL A 350 -8.13 -15.84 -6.17
N MET A 351 -6.94 -16.38 -6.40
CA MET A 351 -6.70 -17.81 -6.27
C MET A 351 -7.03 -18.29 -4.84
N ASN A 352 -6.53 -17.58 -3.83
CA ASN A 352 -6.80 -17.88 -2.42
C ASN A 352 -8.29 -17.79 -2.09
N LEU A 353 -8.99 -16.77 -2.60
CA LEU A 353 -10.43 -16.63 -2.46
C LEU A 353 -11.17 -17.85 -3.03
N ALA A 354 -10.82 -18.29 -4.24
CA ALA A 354 -11.43 -19.46 -4.86
C ALA A 354 -11.19 -20.72 -4.02
N LEU A 355 -9.96 -20.95 -3.56
CA LEU A 355 -9.60 -22.11 -2.76
C LEU A 355 -10.30 -22.12 -1.40
N VAL A 356 -10.44 -20.97 -0.72
CA VAL A 356 -11.18 -20.86 0.55
C VAL A 356 -12.68 -21.12 0.34
N THR A 357 -13.25 -20.63 -0.76
CA THR A 357 -14.65 -20.90 -1.11
C THR A 357 -14.87 -22.39 -1.39
N LEU A 358 -13.96 -23.01 -2.14
CA LEU A 358 -13.96 -24.45 -2.39
C LEU A 358 -13.78 -25.25 -1.11
N ALA A 359 -12.92 -24.80 -0.18
CA ALA A 359 -12.72 -25.46 1.10
C ALA A 359 -14.00 -25.49 1.95
N ALA A 360 -14.79 -24.42 1.93
CA ALA A 360 -16.10 -24.41 2.60
C ALA A 360 -17.07 -25.43 1.98
N LEU A 361 -17.08 -25.58 0.66
CA LEU A 361 -17.88 -26.59 -0.04
C LEU A 361 -17.37 -28.02 0.26
N GLY A 362 -16.05 -28.21 0.27
CA GLY A 362 -15.42 -29.48 0.62
C GLY A 362 -15.67 -29.90 2.08
N ALA A 363 -15.59 -28.94 3.00
CA ALA A 363 -15.95 -29.15 4.40
C ALA A 363 -17.40 -29.59 4.52
N GLN A 364 -18.33 -28.96 3.80
CA GLN A 364 -19.73 -29.37 3.79
C GLN A 364 -19.91 -30.79 3.27
N TYR A 365 -19.25 -31.15 2.16
CA TYR A 365 -19.31 -32.49 1.61
C TYR A 365 -18.78 -33.53 2.60
N LEU A 366 -17.62 -33.27 3.21
CA LEU A 366 -16.98 -34.18 4.17
C LEU A 366 -17.86 -34.37 5.42
N VAL A 367 -18.29 -33.25 6.02
CA VAL A 367 -19.10 -33.27 7.25
C VAL A 367 -20.47 -33.89 7.01
N GLY A 368 -21.04 -33.72 5.81
CA GLY A 368 -22.29 -34.36 5.41
C GLY A 368 -22.25 -35.90 5.41
N LYS A 369 -21.06 -36.53 5.38
CA LYS A 369 -20.86 -37.97 5.50
C LYS A 369 -20.82 -38.46 6.96
N VAL A 370 -20.74 -37.53 7.92
CA VAL A 370 -20.65 -37.83 9.35
C VAL A 370 -22.05 -37.79 10.00
N ARG A 371 -22.26 -38.60 11.04
CA ARG A 371 -23.52 -38.60 11.81
C ARG A 371 -23.86 -37.20 12.31
N THR A 372 -25.11 -36.78 12.18
CA THR A 372 -25.62 -35.43 12.46
C THR A 372 -25.18 -34.87 13.82
N ARG A 373 -25.15 -35.73 14.85
CA ARG A 373 -24.72 -35.32 16.21
C ARG A 373 -23.28 -34.81 16.30
N TRP A 374 -22.39 -35.18 15.38
CA TRP A 374 -20.97 -34.78 15.36
C TRP A 374 -20.66 -33.67 14.38
N GLN A 375 -21.61 -33.32 13.50
CA GLN A 375 -21.35 -32.32 12.43
C GLN A 375 -20.98 -30.96 12.99
N GLY A 376 -21.66 -30.49 14.05
CA GLY A 376 -21.36 -29.20 14.68
C GLY A 376 -19.95 -29.16 15.28
N ALA A 377 -19.56 -30.23 15.98
CA ALA A 377 -18.21 -30.33 16.55
C ALA A 377 -17.14 -30.35 15.46
N LEU A 378 -17.36 -31.07 14.36
CA LEU A 378 -16.39 -31.15 13.25
C LEU A 378 -16.24 -29.81 12.54
N TYR A 379 -17.33 -29.05 12.33
CA TYR A 379 -17.23 -27.69 11.81
C TYR A 379 -16.44 -26.74 12.75
N GLY A 380 -16.64 -26.87 14.07
CA GLY A 380 -15.87 -26.13 15.06
C GLY A 380 -14.38 -26.48 14.99
N VAL A 381 -14.04 -27.76 14.90
CA VAL A 381 -12.65 -28.22 14.72
C VAL A 381 -12.04 -27.64 13.44
N LEU A 382 -12.74 -27.72 12.32
CA LEU A 382 -12.26 -27.17 11.04
C LEU A 382 -12.06 -25.64 11.10
N ALA A 383 -12.93 -24.91 11.78
CA ALA A 383 -12.80 -23.47 11.97
C ALA A 383 -11.58 -23.09 12.84
N LEU A 384 -11.23 -23.94 13.81
CA LEU A 384 -10.07 -23.73 14.69
C LEU A 384 -8.75 -24.21 14.07
N THR A 385 -8.79 -25.12 13.10
CA THR A 385 -7.56 -25.63 12.46
C THR A 385 -6.83 -24.54 11.66
N VAL A 386 -7.55 -23.55 11.11
CA VAL A 386 -6.92 -22.44 10.36
C VAL A 386 -5.99 -21.61 11.23
N PRO A 387 -6.45 -20.98 12.34
CA PRO A 387 -5.56 -20.24 13.21
C PRO A 387 -4.48 -21.12 13.83
N ALA A 388 -4.80 -22.37 14.20
CA ALA A 388 -3.82 -23.31 14.75
C ALA A 388 -2.69 -23.61 13.74
N GLN A 389 -3.02 -23.82 12.47
CA GLN A 389 -2.01 -24.06 11.44
C GLN A 389 -1.17 -22.80 11.14
N LEU A 390 -1.77 -21.62 11.12
CA LEU A 390 -1.05 -20.37 10.94
C LEU A 390 -0.03 -20.17 12.06
N VAL A 391 -0.41 -20.47 13.31
CA VAL A 391 0.50 -20.44 14.47
C VAL A 391 1.59 -21.50 14.33
N ALA A 392 1.23 -22.74 14.00
CA ALA A 392 2.18 -23.85 13.87
C ALA A 392 3.18 -23.65 12.71
N GLN A 393 2.75 -23.02 11.64
CA GLN A 393 3.61 -22.66 10.50
C GLN A 393 4.48 -21.45 10.79
N GLN A 394 4.43 -20.90 12.00
CA GLN A 394 5.13 -19.68 12.37
C GLN A 394 4.93 -18.57 11.32
N ALA A 395 3.73 -18.51 10.76
CA ALA A 395 3.39 -17.48 9.81
C ALA A 395 3.66 -16.13 10.47
N PRO A 396 4.38 -15.20 9.83
CA PRO A 396 4.86 -13.96 10.46
C PRO A 396 3.74 -12.94 10.62
N TRP A 397 2.56 -13.40 11.02
CA TRP A 397 1.36 -12.58 11.08
C TRP A 397 1.39 -11.53 12.20
N HIS A 398 2.09 -11.76 13.33
CA HIS A 398 2.30 -10.70 14.33
C HIS A 398 3.69 -10.08 14.31
N ALA A 399 4.66 -10.68 13.64
CA ALA A 399 6.01 -10.12 13.56
C ALA A 399 6.13 -8.96 12.56
N GLN A 400 5.06 -8.66 11.81
CA GLN A 400 5.08 -7.63 10.77
C GLN A 400 4.71 -6.24 11.29
N PHE A 401 4.23 -6.12 12.53
CA PHE A 401 3.85 -4.84 13.10
C PHE A 401 4.92 -4.37 14.07
N SER A 402 5.75 -3.45 13.64
CA SER A 402 6.66 -2.72 14.53
C SER A 402 5.92 -1.52 15.11
N LYS A 403 6.26 -1.20 16.35
CA LYS A 403 5.77 0.01 17.01
C LYS A 403 6.47 1.22 16.37
N THR A 404 5.76 2.04 15.63
CA THR A 404 6.21 3.39 15.36
C THR A 404 5.88 4.21 16.60
N ASP A 405 6.90 4.61 17.31
CA ASP A 405 6.75 5.38 18.54
C ASP A 405 6.36 6.82 18.18
N LEU A 406 5.09 7.14 18.41
CA LEU A 406 4.55 8.48 18.26
C LEU A 406 4.61 9.26 19.59
N SER A 407 5.16 8.64 20.64
CA SER A 407 5.21 9.23 21.98
C SER A 407 6.37 10.22 22.16
N ASP A 408 7.33 10.28 21.20
CA ASP A 408 8.40 11.26 21.27
C ASP A 408 7.82 12.68 21.33
N PRO A 409 8.02 13.43 22.41
CA PRO A 409 7.45 14.77 22.58
C PRO A 409 8.01 15.75 21.55
N PHE A 410 9.19 15.49 21.00
CA PHE A 410 9.90 16.37 20.07
C PHE A 410 9.01 16.89 18.94
N TYR A 411 8.30 15.98 18.24
CA TYR A 411 7.45 16.40 17.10
C TYR A 411 6.21 17.19 17.52
N ARG A 412 5.74 17.01 18.77
CA ARG A 412 4.65 17.83 19.33
C ARG A 412 5.16 19.22 19.72
N GLU A 413 6.38 19.31 20.25
CA GLU A 413 7.04 20.57 20.58
C GLU A 413 7.32 21.40 19.32
N LEU A 414 7.59 20.76 18.16
CA LEU A 414 7.74 21.46 16.88
C LEU A 414 6.51 22.29 16.50
N ARG A 415 5.31 21.90 16.94
CA ARG A 415 4.07 22.65 16.70
C ARG A 415 4.17 24.07 17.21
N ASP A 416 4.78 24.24 18.38
CA ASP A 416 4.86 25.50 19.12
C ASP A 416 6.03 26.36 18.67
N LEU A 417 6.95 25.81 17.87
CA LEU A 417 8.04 26.60 17.28
C LEU A 417 7.51 27.58 16.24
N PRO A 418 8.15 28.74 16.06
CA PRO A 418 7.69 29.77 15.14
C PRO A 418 7.77 29.35 13.68
N GLY A 419 6.91 29.96 12.85
CA GLY A 419 6.81 29.72 11.41
C GLY A 419 5.85 28.61 11.05
N THR A 420 5.32 28.70 9.84
CA THR A 420 4.33 27.76 9.28
C THR A 420 4.96 26.70 8.40
N LEU A 421 6.17 26.97 7.90
CA LEU A 421 6.94 26.07 7.05
C LEU A 421 8.07 25.41 7.82
N LEU A 422 8.36 24.16 7.44
CA LEU A 422 9.44 23.35 7.99
C LEU A 422 10.34 22.87 6.85
N VAL A 423 11.65 23.10 7.01
CA VAL A 423 12.68 22.56 6.11
C VAL A 423 13.31 21.34 6.78
N GLU A 424 13.13 20.19 6.18
CA GLU A 424 13.60 18.90 6.73
C GLU A 424 14.33 18.10 5.65
N PRO A 425 15.68 18.13 5.61
CA PRO A 425 16.48 17.30 4.72
C PRO A 425 16.22 15.80 4.90
N PRO A 426 16.50 14.98 3.85
CA PRO A 426 17.11 15.34 2.58
C PRO A 426 16.13 15.94 1.56
N LEU A 427 16.66 16.83 0.68
CA LEU A 427 15.94 17.45 -0.43
C LEU A 427 16.21 16.72 -1.76
N ALA A 428 17.39 16.14 -1.90
CA ALA A 428 17.80 15.51 -3.15
C ALA A 428 17.03 14.18 -3.37
N PRO A 429 16.56 13.94 -4.60
CA PRO A 429 15.89 12.68 -4.95
C PRO A 429 16.78 11.47 -4.68
N GLY A 430 16.18 10.38 -4.19
CA GLY A 430 16.87 9.12 -3.95
C GLY A 430 17.81 9.09 -2.75
N VAL A 431 17.94 10.20 -2.02
CA VAL A 431 18.79 10.29 -0.80
C VAL A 431 18.01 9.89 0.45
N ALA A 432 16.70 10.09 0.47
CA ALA A 432 15.87 9.73 1.60
C ALA A 432 15.86 8.21 1.87
N SER A 433 15.83 7.86 3.16
CA SER A 433 15.52 6.48 3.56
C SER A 433 14.05 6.12 3.30
N ALA A 434 13.68 4.88 3.62
CA ALA A 434 12.28 4.45 3.58
C ALA A 434 11.35 5.23 4.52
N GLN A 435 11.90 5.98 5.46
CA GLN A 435 11.12 6.79 6.41
C GLN A 435 10.76 8.14 5.80
N THR A 436 9.63 8.69 6.22
CA THR A 436 9.08 9.93 5.68
C THR A 436 8.69 10.89 6.80
N PRO A 437 8.95 12.20 6.63
CA PRO A 437 8.49 13.23 7.56
C PRO A 437 6.95 13.38 7.58
N LEU A 438 6.25 12.89 6.55
CA LEU A 438 4.80 13.08 6.40
C LEU A 438 4.00 12.61 7.61
N ILE A 439 4.37 11.47 8.22
CA ILE A 439 3.62 10.97 9.39
C ILE A 439 3.74 11.91 10.60
N TYR A 440 4.90 12.52 10.79
CA TYR A 440 5.14 13.46 11.89
C TYR A 440 4.49 14.82 11.64
N GLN A 441 4.20 15.15 10.37
CA GLN A 441 3.41 16.33 10.03
C GLN A 441 2.03 16.30 10.70
N LEU A 442 1.43 15.12 10.89
CA LEU A 442 0.18 14.98 11.64
C LEU A 442 0.33 15.40 13.12
N LEU A 443 1.54 15.42 13.67
CA LEU A 443 1.82 15.85 15.03
C LEU A 443 2.12 17.35 15.12
N HIS A 444 2.95 17.89 14.22
CA HIS A 444 3.37 19.29 14.29
C HIS A 444 2.54 20.25 13.42
N GLY A 445 1.82 19.76 12.41
CA GLY A 445 0.91 20.56 11.59
C GLY A 445 1.57 21.59 10.67
N LYS A 446 2.91 21.63 10.55
CA LYS A 446 3.62 22.57 9.67
C LYS A 446 3.68 22.04 8.25
N THR A 447 3.57 22.94 7.26
CA THR A 447 3.78 22.60 5.85
C THR A 447 5.26 22.29 5.59
N LEU A 448 5.53 21.22 4.85
CA LEU A 448 6.89 20.81 4.49
C LEU A 448 7.34 21.48 3.20
N VAL A 449 8.54 22.03 3.19
CA VAL A 449 9.18 22.51 1.94
C VAL A 449 9.54 21.31 1.07
N THR A 450 9.83 20.17 1.67
CA THR A 450 10.18 18.91 1.02
C THR A 450 9.00 17.94 0.98
N GLY A 451 9.16 16.81 0.30
CA GLY A 451 8.21 15.69 0.33
C GLY A 451 8.97 14.40 0.12
N HIS A 452 8.99 13.55 1.15
CA HIS A 452 9.68 12.28 1.12
C HIS A 452 8.68 11.15 1.29
N ALA A 453 8.34 10.50 0.18
CA ALA A 453 7.68 9.22 0.15
C ALA A 453 7.94 8.59 -1.22
N MET A 454 8.05 7.28 -1.28
CA MET A 454 8.42 6.58 -2.52
C MET A 454 7.44 6.89 -3.68
N TRP A 455 6.13 7.01 -3.38
CA TRP A 455 5.13 7.36 -4.39
C TRP A 455 5.09 8.87 -4.68
N VAL A 456 5.41 9.72 -3.70
CA VAL A 456 5.45 11.19 -3.84
C VAL A 456 6.63 11.61 -4.72
N GLU A 457 7.80 10.98 -4.57
CA GLU A 457 8.97 11.27 -5.42
C GLU A 457 8.73 10.95 -6.89
N ARG A 458 7.88 9.95 -7.20
CA ARG A 458 7.54 9.59 -8.58
C ARG A 458 6.68 10.63 -9.28
N VAL A 459 5.96 11.44 -8.51
CA VAL A 459 5.02 12.44 -9.00
C VAL A 459 5.43 13.84 -8.57
N ARG A 460 6.70 14.01 -8.18
CA ARG A 460 7.24 15.31 -7.81
C ARG A 460 7.07 16.31 -8.95
N PRO A 461 6.45 17.49 -8.69
CA PRO A 461 6.21 18.46 -9.74
C PRO A 461 7.51 19.09 -10.25
N ASP A 462 7.69 19.22 -11.58
CA ASP A 462 8.84 19.92 -12.17
C ASP A 462 8.94 21.36 -11.66
N ALA A 463 7.79 22.03 -11.45
CA ALA A 463 7.74 23.38 -10.88
C ALA A 463 8.33 23.49 -9.47
N TRP A 464 8.34 22.39 -8.70
CA TRP A 464 9.04 22.37 -7.41
C TRP A 464 10.56 22.25 -7.59
N ASP A 465 11.01 21.49 -8.56
CA ASP A 465 12.43 21.46 -8.92
C ASP A 465 12.92 22.82 -9.42
N ASP A 466 12.12 23.53 -10.23
CA ASP A 466 12.39 24.90 -10.65
C ASP A 466 12.47 25.87 -9.46
N PHE A 467 11.55 25.74 -8.51
CA PHE A 467 11.58 26.52 -7.27
C PHE A 467 12.85 26.28 -6.46
N VAL A 468 13.27 25.03 -6.28
CA VAL A 468 14.52 24.69 -5.58
C VAL A 468 15.72 25.23 -6.33
N ALA A 469 15.76 25.09 -7.66
CA ALA A 469 16.85 25.57 -8.49
C ALA A 469 16.97 27.11 -8.49
N ALA A 470 15.84 27.81 -8.32
CA ALA A 470 15.81 29.28 -8.22
C ALA A 470 16.26 29.79 -6.84
N ASN A 471 16.43 28.93 -5.83
CA ASN A 471 16.85 29.30 -4.49
C ASN A 471 18.23 28.70 -4.18
N SER A 472 19.26 29.53 -4.10
CA SER A 472 20.65 29.09 -3.94
C SER A 472 20.89 28.34 -2.63
N PHE A 473 20.16 28.65 -1.56
CA PHE A 473 20.28 27.94 -0.29
C PHE A 473 19.72 26.50 -0.40
N LEU A 474 18.53 26.31 -0.98
CA LEU A 474 17.97 24.97 -1.20
C LEU A 474 18.82 24.16 -2.18
N THR A 475 19.31 24.79 -3.25
CA THR A 475 20.24 24.18 -4.19
C THR A 475 21.53 23.73 -3.49
N ALA A 476 22.09 24.56 -2.62
CA ALA A 476 23.28 24.22 -1.85
C ALA A 476 23.06 23.02 -0.92
N LEU A 477 21.87 22.89 -0.30
CA LEU A 477 21.52 21.70 0.46
C LEU A 477 21.46 20.43 -0.42
N GLN A 478 20.89 20.52 -1.63
CA GLN A 478 20.89 19.39 -2.57
C GLN A 478 22.29 18.98 -3.03
N HIS A 479 23.16 19.98 -3.31
CA HIS A 479 24.56 19.73 -3.68
C HIS A 479 25.34 19.07 -2.54
N LEU A 480 25.09 19.50 -1.28
CA LEU A 480 25.63 18.84 -0.09
C LEU A 480 25.25 17.37 -0.04
N GLU A 481 23.99 17.06 -0.26
CA GLU A 481 23.44 15.69 -0.22
C GLU A 481 23.96 14.80 -1.34
N ARG A 482 24.29 15.39 -2.50
CA ARG A 482 24.90 14.68 -3.64
C ARG A 482 26.42 14.54 -3.51
N GLY A 483 27.03 15.13 -2.47
CA GLY A 483 28.49 15.12 -2.31
C GLY A 483 29.23 15.93 -3.37
N GLU A 484 28.56 16.92 -3.95
CA GLU A 484 29.11 17.81 -4.99
C GLU A 484 29.85 19.01 -4.38
N LEU A 485 29.71 19.23 -3.07
CA LEU A 485 30.38 20.29 -2.32
C LEU A 485 31.65 19.76 -1.64
N GLY A 486 32.66 20.62 -1.59
CA GLY A 486 33.88 20.37 -0.83
C GLY A 486 33.67 20.59 0.69
N GLU A 487 34.57 21.41 1.29
CA GLU A 487 34.55 21.71 2.72
C GLU A 487 33.71 22.95 3.10
N SER A 488 32.88 23.44 2.20
CA SER A 488 32.04 24.61 2.45
C SER A 488 30.75 24.60 1.63
N VAL A 489 29.71 25.19 2.22
CA VAL A 489 28.42 25.48 1.56
C VAL A 489 28.35 26.99 1.32
N THR A 490 28.08 27.38 0.09
CA THR A 490 27.94 28.81 -0.31
C THR A 490 26.57 29.04 -0.94
N PHE A 491 25.88 30.10 -0.53
CA PHE A 491 24.58 30.52 -1.04
C PHE A 491 24.37 32.01 -0.84
N GLU A 492 23.37 32.61 -1.50
CA GLU A 492 23.01 34.02 -1.33
C GLU A 492 22.17 34.25 -0.08
N ALA A 493 22.54 35.20 0.75
CA ALA A 493 21.81 35.53 2.00
C ALA A 493 20.35 35.92 1.73
N ALA A 494 20.09 36.58 0.58
CA ALA A 494 18.73 36.96 0.18
C ALA A 494 17.79 35.77 0.05
N ASP A 495 18.25 34.61 -0.44
CA ASP A 495 17.45 33.41 -0.68
C ASP A 495 17.02 32.75 0.63
N LEU A 496 17.93 32.67 1.61
CA LEU A 496 17.56 32.16 2.93
C LEU A 496 16.55 33.11 3.64
N ARG A 497 16.77 34.44 3.50
CA ARG A 497 15.81 35.43 4.04
C ARG A 497 14.43 35.31 3.40
N ALA A 498 14.37 35.12 2.08
CA ALA A 498 13.11 34.94 1.37
C ALA A 498 12.33 33.72 1.90
N LEU A 499 13.02 32.59 2.17
CA LEU A 499 12.42 31.42 2.78
C LEU A 499 11.90 31.70 4.19
N VAL A 500 12.71 32.38 5.01
CA VAL A 500 12.33 32.73 6.39
C VAL A 500 11.15 33.71 6.41
N ALA A 501 11.15 34.70 5.52
CA ALA A 501 10.05 35.65 5.36
C ALA A 501 8.75 34.96 4.89
N ALA A 502 8.85 33.91 4.07
CA ALA A 502 7.72 33.06 3.68
C ALA A 502 7.21 32.14 4.80
N GLY A 503 7.91 32.08 5.94
CA GLY A 503 7.51 31.29 7.11
C GLY A 503 8.39 30.08 7.42
N ALA A 504 9.47 29.83 6.66
CA ALA A 504 10.42 28.73 6.89
C ALA A 504 11.38 29.06 8.04
N ARG A 505 10.84 29.13 9.26
CA ARG A 505 11.64 29.44 10.45
C ARG A 505 12.16 28.21 11.17
N THR A 506 11.54 27.04 10.97
CA THR A 506 11.94 25.79 11.62
C THR A 506 12.72 24.91 10.66
N TYR A 507 13.93 24.53 11.05
CA TYR A 507 14.83 23.62 10.33
C TYR A 507 15.05 22.39 11.18
N VAL A 508 14.84 21.19 10.61
CA VAL A 508 14.92 19.92 11.35
C VAL A 508 15.87 18.95 10.66
N VAL A 509 16.67 18.25 11.39
CA VAL A 509 17.50 17.14 10.90
C VAL A 509 17.16 15.89 11.68
N ASN A 510 16.60 14.90 10.98
CA ASN A 510 16.34 13.58 11.51
C ASN A 510 17.30 12.56 10.88
N GLN A 511 18.18 11.99 11.70
CA GLN A 511 19.17 11.03 11.22
C GLN A 511 18.56 9.76 10.60
N GLU A 512 17.29 9.43 10.91
CA GLU A 512 16.62 8.25 10.37
C GLU A 512 16.18 8.42 8.91
N TYR A 513 16.11 9.66 8.43
CA TYR A 513 15.78 9.94 7.03
C TYR A 513 16.96 9.72 6.08
N PHE A 514 18.15 9.54 6.64
CA PHE A 514 19.35 9.25 5.86
C PHE A 514 19.68 7.75 5.91
N PRO A 515 20.01 7.12 4.77
CA PRO A 515 20.56 5.77 4.76
C PRO A 515 21.77 5.66 5.69
N VAL A 516 22.01 4.49 6.28
CA VAL A 516 23.11 4.28 7.25
C VAL A 516 24.46 4.74 6.67
N ALA A 517 24.70 4.50 5.38
CA ALA A 517 25.94 4.90 4.71
C ALA A 517 26.09 6.43 4.57
N MET A 518 25.00 7.19 4.69
CA MET A 518 24.99 8.65 4.52
C MET A 518 24.79 9.41 5.84
N ARG A 519 24.83 8.75 6.99
CA ARG A 519 24.62 9.39 8.29
C ARG A 519 25.67 10.45 8.65
N SER A 520 26.83 10.45 7.98
CA SER A 520 27.81 11.54 8.11
C SER A 520 27.25 12.90 7.65
N LEU A 521 26.27 12.93 6.73
CA LEU A 521 25.56 14.16 6.34
C LEU A 521 24.86 14.83 7.54
N VAL A 522 24.38 14.05 8.50
CA VAL A 522 23.78 14.60 9.75
C VAL A 522 24.75 15.52 10.46
N THR A 523 26.03 15.14 10.52
CA THR A 523 27.08 15.98 11.13
C THR A 523 27.32 17.27 10.32
N SER A 524 27.27 17.18 9.00
CA SER A 524 27.40 18.34 8.13
C SER A 524 26.23 19.30 8.29
N TYR A 525 25.01 18.78 8.37
CA TYR A 525 23.81 19.59 8.67
C TYR A 525 23.84 20.21 10.06
N ASP A 526 24.24 19.45 11.07
CA ASP A 526 24.41 19.96 12.44
C ASP A 526 25.33 21.19 12.46
N ARG A 527 26.48 21.12 11.79
CA ARG A 527 27.42 22.24 11.71
C ARG A 527 26.86 23.41 10.91
N LEU A 528 26.26 23.11 9.74
CA LEU A 528 25.67 24.13 8.90
C LEU A 528 24.59 24.91 9.63
N PHE A 529 23.61 24.21 10.19
CA PHE A 529 22.47 24.86 10.87
C PHE A 529 22.88 25.51 12.19
N THR A 530 23.86 24.95 12.90
CA THR A 530 24.41 25.60 14.11
C THR A 530 25.16 26.88 13.75
N ALA A 531 25.91 26.91 12.64
CA ALA A 531 26.58 28.12 12.18
C ALA A 531 25.59 29.21 11.71
N LEU A 532 24.48 28.81 11.08
CA LEU A 532 23.49 29.74 10.55
C LEU A 532 22.47 30.22 11.59
N PHE A 533 22.05 29.35 12.50
CA PHE A 533 20.90 29.59 13.37
C PHE A 533 21.23 29.55 14.87
N GLY A 534 22.48 29.23 15.25
CA GLY A 534 22.89 29.04 16.62
C GLY A 534 22.63 27.63 17.13
N GLN A 535 22.52 27.47 18.45
CA GLN A 535 22.27 26.16 19.04
C GLN A 535 20.86 25.65 18.74
N PRO A 536 20.66 24.31 18.63
CA PRO A 536 19.33 23.74 18.46
C PRO A 536 18.39 24.18 19.60
N VAL A 537 17.16 24.55 19.22
CA VAL A 537 16.11 24.97 20.17
C VAL A 537 15.32 23.78 20.74
N ALA A 538 15.36 22.63 20.05
CA ALA A 538 14.80 21.37 20.53
C ALA A 538 15.68 20.21 20.02
N SER A 539 15.79 19.15 20.83
CA SER A 539 16.55 17.96 20.44
C SER A 539 16.03 16.71 21.13
N SER A 540 16.02 15.61 20.39
CA SER A 540 15.86 14.26 20.92
C SER A 540 17.07 13.40 20.55
N ARG A 541 17.04 12.11 20.86
CA ARG A 541 18.17 11.19 20.59
C ARG A 541 18.60 11.18 19.11
N ARG A 542 17.68 11.43 18.17
CA ARG A 542 17.91 11.25 16.73
C ARG A 542 17.52 12.44 15.87
N VAL A 543 16.92 13.46 16.50
CA VAL A 543 16.33 14.60 15.78
C VAL A 543 16.72 15.88 16.48
N LYS A 544 17.05 16.90 15.71
CA LYS A 544 17.32 18.25 16.21
C LYS A 544 16.56 19.28 15.41
N ALA A 545 16.17 20.38 16.06
CA ALA A 545 15.50 21.51 15.42
C ALA A 545 16.21 22.83 15.75
N TRP A 546 16.23 23.72 14.77
CA TRP A 546 16.77 25.06 14.85
C TRP A 546 15.71 26.09 14.47
N ASP A 547 15.78 27.27 15.11
CA ASP A 547 14.95 28.45 14.76
C ASP A 547 15.83 29.47 14.02
N ALA A 548 15.45 29.80 12.81
CA ALA A 548 16.11 30.81 11.98
C ALA A 548 15.80 32.25 12.44
N LYS A 549 15.64 32.50 13.74
CA LYS A 549 15.24 33.78 14.33
C LYS A 549 16.16 34.95 13.88
N ALA A 550 17.46 34.73 13.81
CA ALA A 550 18.43 35.73 13.39
C ALA A 550 18.22 36.22 11.95
N TRP A 551 17.53 35.44 11.11
CA TRP A 551 17.24 35.72 9.73
C TRP A 551 15.84 36.30 9.52
N ALA A 552 14.99 36.37 10.54
CA ALA A 552 13.62 36.85 10.47
C ALA A 552 13.45 38.37 10.66
N GLY A 553 14.48 39.05 11.19
CA GLY A 553 14.46 40.46 11.51
C GLY A 553 15.19 41.34 10.47
N GLU A 554 15.27 42.63 10.76
CA GLU A 554 16.18 43.54 10.05
C GLU A 554 17.64 43.07 10.24
N PRO A 555 18.49 43.35 9.25
CA PRO A 555 19.88 42.88 9.26
C PRO A 555 20.65 43.37 10.47
N THR A 556 21.22 42.43 11.16
CA THR A 556 22.21 42.68 12.19
C THR A 556 23.61 42.51 11.59
N ALA A 557 24.64 43.03 12.25
CA ALA A 557 26.02 42.80 11.83
C ALA A 557 26.41 41.33 11.73
N GLU A 558 25.68 40.45 12.43
CA GLU A 558 25.89 39.00 12.47
C GLU A 558 25.18 38.26 11.32
N ALA A 559 24.21 38.87 10.65
CA ALA A 559 23.45 38.30 9.53
C ALA A 559 23.37 39.28 8.36
N PRO A 560 24.34 39.25 7.43
CA PRO A 560 24.42 40.21 6.33
C PRO A 560 23.18 40.09 5.43
N LEU A 561 22.69 41.24 4.95
CA LEU A 561 21.48 41.37 4.13
C LEU A 561 21.62 40.83 2.73
N THR A 562 22.80 40.99 2.17
CA THR A 562 23.08 40.75 0.76
C THR A 562 24.45 40.12 0.60
N GLY A 563 24.61 39.36 -0.49
CA GLY A 563 25.85 38.73 -0.88
C GLY A 563 25.98 37.26 -0.41
N PRO A 564 27.05 36.60 -0.86
CA PRO A 564 27.25 35.19 -0.61
C PRO A 564 27.60 34.92 0.86
N VAL A 565 26.97 33.91 1.42
CA VAL A 565 27.28 33.35 2.73
C VAL A 565 27.99 32.02 2.50
N THR A 566 29.19 31.88 3.11
CA THR A 566 29.96 30.64 3.04
C THR A 566 30.12 30.04 4.44
N VAL A 567 29.71 28.80 4.61
CA VAL A 567 29.83 28.04 5.87
C VAL A 567 30.75 26.85 5.66
N ALA A 568 31.81 26.76 6.47
CA ALA A 568 32.70 25.61 6.46
C ALA A 568 31.98 24.38 7.07
N ILE A 569 32.02 23.26 6.38
CA ILE A 569 31.44 21.97 6.80
C ILE A 569 32.49 20.87 6.66
N PRO A 570 32.37 19.73 7.36
CA PRO A 570 33.21 18.58 7.08
C PRO A 570 32.95 18.08 5.67
N ALA A 571 34.01 17.77 4.93
CA ALA A 571 33.88 17.13 3.63
C ALA A 571 33.07 15.84 3.74
N PHE A 572 32.05 15.71 2.93
CA PHE A 572 31.28 14.50 2.77
C PHE A 572 31.78 13.75 1.52
N VAL A 573 32.25 12.52 1.74
CA VAL A 573 32.65 11.65 0.64
C VAL A 573 31.55 10.62 0.44
N TRP A 574 30.94 10.61 -0.74
CA TRP A 574 29.99 9.57 -1.12
C TRP A 574 30.66 8.21 -1.05
N PRO A 575 30.07 7.22 -0.37
CA PRO A 575 30.62 5.86 -0.40
C PRO A 575 30.60 5.36 -1.85
N ALA A 576 31.75 4.91 -2.34
CA ALA A 576 31.99 4.56 -3.74
C ALA A 576 31.07 3.46 -4.31
N ARG A 577 30.29 2.76 -3.46
CA ARG A 577 29.30 1.76 -3.83
C ARG A 577 28.20 1.67 -2.79
N LEU A 578 27.03 2.24 -3.06
CA LEU A 578 25.79 1.84 -2.42
C LEU A 578 25.12 0.75 -3.26
N HIS A 579 25.30 -0.50 -2.86
CA HIS A 579 24.48 -1.59 -3.39
C HIS A 579 23.13 -1.58 -2.66
N PHE A 580 22.13 -0.98 -3.27
CA PHE A 580 20.74 -1.21 -2.86
C PHE A 580 20.37 -2.62 -3.34
N GLY A 581 20.20 -3.56 -2.41
CA GLY A 581 19.73 -4.92 -2.70
C GLY A 581 18.24 -4.93 -3.03
N GLY A 582 17.86 -4.40 -4.18
CA GLY A 582 16.51 -4.43 -4.75
C GLY A 582 16.59 -4.24 -6.26
N PRO A 583 15.56 -4.61 -7.02
CA PRO A 583 15.52 -4.36 -8.44
C PRO A 583 15.70 -2.87 -8.70
N THR A 584 16.71 -2.54 -9.47
CA THR A 584 17.07 -1.17 -9.85
C THR A 584 15.90 -0.55 -10.62
N LEU A 585 15.11 0.27 -9.95
CA LEU A 585 14.24 1.23 -10.63
C LEU A 585 15.19 2.28 -11.21
N SER A 586 15.45 2.20 -12.52
CA SER A 586 16.12 3.27 -13.23
C SER A 586 15.15 4.45 -13.28
N LEU A 587 15.25 5.34 -12.30
CA LEU A 587 14.71 6.67 -12.44
C LEU A 587 15.57 7.35 -13.50
N GLN A 588 14.99 7.69 -14.63
CA GLN A 588 15.56 8.69 -15.53
C GLN A 588 15.38 10.07 -14.87
N ALA A 589 16.15 10.32 -13.81
CA ALA A 589 16.49 11.68 -13.45
C ALA A 589 17.51 12.20 -14.49
N PRO A 590 17.55 13.50 -14.82
CA PRO A 590 18.64 14.02 -15.63
C PRO A 590 19.94 13.58 -14.97
N ARG A 591 20.74 12.81 -15.71
CA ARG A 591 21.93 12.12 -15.21
C ARG A 591 22.86 13.12 -14.57
N PRO A 592 23.18 13.01 -13.27
CA PRO A 592 24.42 13.59 -12.80
C PRO A 592 25.54 12.90 -13.58
N PRO A 593 26.52 13.64 -14.10
CA PRO A 593 27.61 13.03 -14.83
C PRO A 593 28.30 12.03 -13.90
N SER A 594 28.31 10.74 -14.29
CA SER A 594 29.11 9.64 -13.74
C SER A 594 28.62 8.79 -12.58
N ILE A 595 27.34 8.70 -12.24
CA ILE A 595 26.88 7.55 -11.47
C ILE A 595 26.31 6.52 -12.45
N VAL A 596 27.18 5.72 -13.05
CA VAL A 596 26.81 4.51 -13.77
C VAL A 596 26.56 3.44 -12.73
N PHE A 597 25.29 3.08 -12.50
CA PHE A 597 24.96 1.82 -11.86
C PHE A 597 25.36 0.70 -12.82
N SER A 598 26.58 0.16 -12.67
CA SER A 598 26.99 -1.00 -13.42
C SER A 598 26.22 -2.21 -12.87
N VAL A 599 25.22 -2.63 -13.60
CA VAL A 599 24.71 -4.00 -13.48
C VAL A 599 25.93 -4.89 -13.77
N PRO A 600 26.31 -5.84 -12.89
CA PRO A 600 27.36 -6.78 -13.22
C PRO A 600 26.98 -7.47 -14.53
N PRO A 601 27.93 -7.62 -15.48
CA PRO A 601 27.63 -8.30 -16.73
C PRO A 601 27.06 -9.70 -16.41
N PRO A 602 26.09 -10.18 -17.19
CA PRO A 602 25.57 -11.51 -17.01
C PRO A 602 26.74 -12.52 -17.00
N PRO A 603 26.68 -13.53 -16.14
CA PRO A 603 27.72 -14.53 -16.09
C PRO A 603 27.94 -15.09 -17.52
N LYS A 604 29.18 -15.09 -17.96
CA LYS A 604 29.54 -15.67 -19.27
C LYS A 604 28.93 -17.06 -19.33
N PRO A 605 28.29 -17.44 -20.45
CA PRO A 605 27.77 -18.78 -20.61
C PRO A 605 28.90 -19.78 -20.39
N ASP A 606 28.66 -20.79 -19.57
CA ASP A 606 29.61 -21.85 -19.29
C ASP A 606 29.91 -22.58 -20.61
N PRO A 607 31.15 -22.55 -21.10
CA PRO A 607 31.50 -23.17 -22.37
C PRO A 607 31.31 -24.70 -22.37
N ARG A 608 30.93 -25.31 -21.24
CA ARG A 608 30.71 -26.76 -21.09
C ARG A 608 29.26 -27.18 -21.26
N LYS A 609 28.29 -26.24 -21.40
CA LYS A 609 26.92 -26.55 -21.80
C LYS A 609 26.77 -26.37 -23.30
N LYS A 610 27.30 -27.32 -24.04
CA LYS A 610 26.84 -27.71 -25.38
C LYS A 610 25.92 -28.91 -25.17
N ASP A 611 24.73 -28.77 -25.73
CA ASP A 611 23.60 -29.66 -26.00
C ASP A 611 22.34 -29.34 -25.16
#